data_33dd45e7b7f8da504140f6af83eb4783
#
_entry.id   33dd45e7b7f8da504140f6af83eb4783
#
_cell.length_a   1.000
_cell.length_b   1.000
_cell.length_c   1.000
_cell.angle_alpha   90.00
_cell.angle_beta   90.00
_cell.angle_gamma   90.00
#
_symmetry.space_group_name_H-M   'P 1'
#
loop_
_entity.id
_entity.type
_entity.pdbx_description
1 polymer ?
#
loop_
_entity_poly.entity_id
_entity_poly.type
_entity_poly.pdbx_seq_one_letter_code
_entity_poly.pdbx_strand_id
1 'polypeptide(L)'
;KEKMHQQHGRNFRFFDAPVGLMFTVDRELKIGSWLDYGMFIQNVMLAAREKGLHTCPQAAFTGHHQVIRECLPIPDEQSLVCGMSLGYADPDAIENSLITEREPVDSFTRFIDS
;
A
#
# COMPACT_ATOMS: atom_id res chain seq x y z
N LYS A 1 20.72 13.45 -0.06
CA LYS A 1 19.50 13.89 -0.79
C LYS A 1 19.31 13.06 -2.07
N GLU A 2 20.33 12.88 -2.91
CA GLU A 2 20.22 12.15 -4.18
C GLU A 2 19.82 10.68 -4.00
N LYS A 3 20.47 9.94 -3.08
CA LYS A 3 20.10 8.55 -2.76
C LYS A 3 18.64 8.44 -2.31
N MET A 4 18.14 9.41 -1.56
CA MET A 4 16.76 9.45 -1.11
C MET A 4 15.78 9.67 -2.27
N HIS A 5 16.12 10.54 -3.24
CA HIS A 5 15.34 10.71 -4.46
C HIS A 5 15.32 9.46 -5.32
N GLN A 6 16.48 8.80 -5.47
CA GLN A 6 16.57 7.54 -6.21
C GLN A 6 15.71 6.45 -5.57
N GLN A 7 15.78 6.31 -4.24
CA GLN A 7 14.96 5.33 -3.50
C GLN A 7 13.46 5.68 -3.60
N HIS A 8 13.10 6.95 -3.49
CA HIS A 8 11.72 7.38 -3.68
C HIS A 8 11.22 7.07 -5.10
N GLY A 9 12.05 7.27 -6.12
CA GLY A 9 11.73 6.94 -7.51
C GLY A 9 11.45 5.44 -7.75
N ARG A 10 12.00 4.54 -6.93
CA ARG A 10 11.72 3.11 -7.02
C ARG A 10 10.26 2.74 -6.73
N ASN A 11 9.53 3.60 -5.99
CA ASN A 11 8.09 3.42 -5.82
C ASN A 11 7.37 3.24 -7.16
N PHE A 12 7.70 4.08 -8.15
CA PHE A 12 7.05 4.11 -9.46
C PHE A 12 7.46 2.95 -10.39
N ARG A 13 8.36 2.10 -9.92
CA ARG A 13 8.73 0.83 -10.54
C ARG A 13 8.35 -0.37 -9.66
N PHE A 14 7.46 -0.16 -8.70
CA PHE A 14 7.03 -1.19 -7.75
C PHE A 14 8.19 -1.86 -6.99
N PHE A 15 9.28 -1.12 -6.74
CA PHE A 15 10.52 -1.64 -6.15
C PHE A 15 11.11 -2.84 -6.92
N ASP A 16 10.92 -2.85 -8.23
CA ASP A 16 11.36 -3.91 -9.15
C ASP A 16 10.64 -5.26 -8.93
N ALA A 17 9.50 -5.26 -8.22
CA ALA A 17 8.67 -6.45 -8.06
C ALA A 17 8.05 -6.89 -9.39
N PRO A 18 7.84 -8.20 -9.61
CA PRO A 18 7.31 -8.73 -10.87
C PRO A 18 5.85 -8.38 -11.11
N VAL A 19 5.10 -8.01 -10.07
CA VAL A 19 3.69 -7.65 -10.18
C VAL A 19 3.43 -6.33 -9.47
N GLY A 20 2.76 -5.41 -10.16
CA GLY A 20 2.17 -4.19 -9.60
C GLY A 20 0.65 -4.28 -9.63
N LEU A 21 0.02 -3.98 -8.52
CA LEU A 21 -1.43 -3.88 -8.40
C LEU A 21 -1.82 -2.41 -8.26
N MET A 22 -2.92 -2.01 -8.90
CA MET A 22 -3.54 -0.70 -8.70
C MET A 22 -4.90 -0.89 -8.04
N PHE A 23 -5.12 -0.22 -6.93
CA PHE A 23 -6.35 -0.27 -6.16
C PHE A 23 -7.17 0.98 -6.42
N THR A 24 -8.41 0.78 -6.84
CA THR A 24 -9.34 1.86 -7.14
C THR A 24 -10.65 1.65 -6.39
N VAL A 25 -11.37 2.74 -6.14
CA VAL A 25 -12.68 2.74 -5.46
C VAL A 25 -13.59 3.75 -6.13
N ASP A 26 -14.89 3.48 -6.18
CA ASP A 26 -15.85 4.43 -6.75
C ASP A 26 -15.87 5.74 -5.96
N ARG A 27 -15.86 6.87 -6.67
CA ARG A 27 -15.78 8.22 -6.08
C ARG A 27 -16.98 8.57 -5.20
N GLU A 28 -18.12 7.98 -5.46
CA GLU A 28 -19.34 8.22 -4.68
C GLU A 28 -19.33 7.55 -3.31
N LEU A 29 -18.44 6.59 -3.10
CA LEU A 29 -18.33 5.86 -1.85
C LEU A 29 -17.77 6.74 -0.73
N LYS A 30 -18.38 6.64 0.44
CA LYS A 30 -18.07 7.45 1.61
C LYS A 30 -17.14 6.73 2.59
N ILE A 31 -16.87 7.39 3.69
CA ILE A 31 -15.85 6.98 4.68
C ILE A 31 -16.00 5.52 5.17
N GLY A 32 -17.23 5.00 5.32
CA GLY A 32 -17.46 3.60 5.70
C GLY A 32 -16.88 2.63 4.68
N SER A 33 -17.13 2.86 3.39
CA SER A 33 -16.58 2.02 2.31
C SER A 33 -15.05 2.12 2.21
N TRP A 34 -14.47 3.26 2.57
CA TRP A 34 -13.01 3.40 2.62
C TRP A 34 -12.41 2.57 3.76
N LEU A 35 -13.11 2.47 4.89
CA LEU A 35 -12.73 1.59 6.00
C LEU A 35 -12.76 0.12 5.56
N ASP A 36 -13.86 -0.33 4.93
CA ASP A 36 -13.99 -1.68 4.39
C ASP A 36 -12.91 -1.98 3.35
N TYR A 37 -12.60 -0.99 2.51
CA TYR A 37 -11.59 -1.13 1.47
C TYR A 37 -10.18 -1.30 2.06
N GLY A 38 -9.86 -0.60 3.14
CA GLY A 38 -8.61 -0.79 3.88
C GLY A 38 -8.48 -2.22 4.43
N MET A 39 -9.58 -2.78 4.97
CA MET A 39 -9.63 -4.18 5.43
C MET A 39 -9.46 -5.16 4.26
N PHE A 40 -10.07 -4.88 3.10
CA PHE A 40 -9.86 -5.66 1.88
C PHE A 40 -8.39 -5.69 1.45
N ILE A 41 -7.73 -4.52 1.38
CA ILE A 41 -6.30 -4.42 1.04
C ILE A 41 -5.46 -5.23 2.02
N GLN A 42 -5.74 -5.14 3.32
CA GLN A 42 -5.06 -5.94 4.34
C GLN A 42 -5.25 -7.44 4.12
N ASN A 43 -6.46 -7.89 3.74
CA ASN A 43 -6.71 -9.30 3.44
C ASN A 43 -5.92 -9.78 2.22
N VAL A 44 -5.75 -8.95 1.19
CA VAL A 44 -4.87 -9.24 0.04
C VAL A 44 -3.43 -9.45 0.51
N MET A 45 -2.93 -8.60 1.41
CA MET A 45 -1.58 -8.72 1.97
C MET A 45 -1.41 -10.02 2.78
N LEU A 46 -2.39 -10.38 3.60
CA LEU A 46 -2.37 -11.62 4.40
C LEU A 46 -2.40 -12.86 3.51
N ALA A 47 -3.27 -12.88 2.49
CA ALA A 47 -3.35 -13.97 1.52
C ALA A 47 -2.05 -14.14 0.71
N ALA A 48 -1.37 -13.04 0.39
CA ALA A 48 -0.06 -13.10 -0.23
C ALA A 48 0.97 -13.74 0.70
N ARG A 49 0.96 -13.39 2.00
CA ARG A 49 1.86 -13.99 3.00
C ARG A 49 1.65 -15.49 3.17
N GLU A 50 0.42 -15.96 3.14
CA GLU A 50 0.11 -17.39 3.16
C GLU A 50 0.80 -18.15 2.02
N LYS A 51 0.95 -17.51 0.86
CA LYS A 51 1.62 -18.07 -0.32
C LYS A 51 3.14 -17.81 -0.38
N GLY A 52 3.72 -17.31 0.72
CA GLY A 52 5.14 -16.97 0.80
C GLY A 52 5.53 -15.69 0.04
N LEU A 53 4.56 -14.93 -0.44
CA LEU A 53 4.78 -13.66 -1.12
C LEU A 53 4.83 -12.49 -0.14
N HIS A 54 5.42 -11.39 -0.61
CA HIS A 54 5.51 -10.13 0.12
C HIS A 54 4.81 -9.03 -0.66
N THR A 55 4.29 -8.05 0.05
CA THR A 55 3.59 -6.91 -0.53
C THR A 55 4.08 -5.60 0.08
N CYS A 56 3.99 -4.54 -0.69
CA CYS A 56 4.25 -3.19 -0.21
C CYS A 56 3.21 -2.23 -0.80
N PRO A 57 2.21 -1.77 -0.01
CA PRO A 57 1.27 -0.76 -0.48
C PRO A 57 1.96 0.60 -0.62
N GLN A 58 1.64 1.33 -1.68
CA GLN A 58 2.37 2.52 -2.12
C GLN A 58 1.39 3.67 -2.43
N ALA A 59 1.18 4.55 -1.44
CA ALA A 59 0.36 5.75 -1.61
C ALA A 59 0.98 6.77 -2.58
N ALA A 60 2.28 6.66 -2.88
CA ALA A 60 2.98 7.57 -3.78
C ALA A 60 2.32 7.70 -5.17
N PHE A 61 1.65 6.66 -5.64
CA PHE A 61 0.94 6.66 -6.92
C PHE A 61 -0.23 7.63 -6.97
N THR A 62 -0.87 7.97 -5.85
CA THR A 62 -2.04 8.87 -5.83
C THR A 62 -1.72 10.27 -6.36
N GLY A 63 -0.49 10.75 -6.13
CA GLY A 63 -0.01 12.04 -6.66
C GLY A 63 0.16 12.06 -8.19
N HIS A 64 0.15 10.89 -8.84
CA HIS A 64 0.34 10.74 -10.29
C HIS A 64 -0.87 10.08 -10.98
N HIS A 65 -2.05 10.20 -10.37
CA HIS A 65 -3.27 9.54 -10.86
C HIS A 65 -3.62 9.87 -12.32
N GLN A 66 -3.30 11.06 -12.81
CA GLN A 66 -3.54 11.47 -14.20
C GLN A 66 -2.69 10.64 -15.17
N VAL A 67 -1.38 10.56 -14.92
CA VAL A 67 -0.44 9.78 -15.74
C VAL A 67 -0.83 8.30 -15.74
N ILE A 68 -1.26 7.79 -14.57
CA ILE A 68 -1.67 6.39 -14.45
C ILE A 68 -2.92 6.12 -15.30
N ARG A 69 -3.88 7.05 -15.34
CA ARG A 69 -5.08 6.93 -16.17
C ARG A 69 -4.78 6.96 -17.68
N GLU A 70 -3.72 7.63 -18.10
CA GLU A 70 -3.27 7.59 -19.49
C GLU A 70 -2.70 6.22 -19.88
N CYS A 71 -2.13 5.50 -18.90
CA CYS A 71 -1.50 4.19 -19.11
C CYS A 71 -2.44 3.00 -18.84
N LEU A 72 -3.42 3.17 -17.97
CA LEU A 72 -4.32 2.11 -17.52
C LEU A 72 -5.79 2.53 -17.71
N PRO A 73 -6.66 1.59 -18.16
CA PRO A 73 -8.09 1.87 -18.40
C PRO A 73 -8.88 1.98 -17.08
N ILE A 74 -8.52 2.95 -16.24
CA ILE A 74 -9.24 3.22 -14.98
C ILE A 74 -10.46 4.10 -15.30
N PRO A 75 -11.69 3.65 -14.99
CA PRO A 75 -12.90 4.42 -15.22
C PRO A 75 -12.88 5.78 -14.52
N ASP A 76 -13.51 6.80 -15.13
CA ASP A 76 -13.52 8.17 -14.58
C ASP A 76 -14.26 8.27 -13.24
N GLU A 77 -15.23 7.41 -13.02
CA GLU A 77 -15.99 7.30 -11.76
C GLU A 77 -15.18 6.70 -10.61
N GLN A 78 -14.00 6.14 -10.87
CA GLN A 78 -13.15 5.57 -9.84
C GLN A 78 -12.00 6.51 -9.42
N SER A 79 -11.63 6.45 -8.17
CA SER A 79 -10.45 7.09 -7.58
C SER A 79 -9.35 6.07 -7.34
N LEU A 80 -8.12 6.44 -7.67
CA LEU A 80 -6.95 5.64 -7.31
C LEU A 80 -6.68 5.76 -5.80
N VAL A 81 -6.62 4.64 -5.11
CA VAL A 81 -6.35 4.55 -3.67
C VAL A 81 -4.87 4.38 -3.39
N CYS A 82 -4.25 3.40 -4.01
CA CYS A 82 -2.80 3.15 -3.91
C CYS A 82 -2.34 2.18 -5.01
N GLY A 83 -1.04 2.09 -5.19
CA GLY A 83 -0.40 0.93 -5.80
C GLY A 83 0.00 -0.09 -4.75
N MET A 84 0.37 -1.29 -5.17
CA MET A 84 0.99 -2.30 -4.32
C MET A 84 1.94 -3.15 -5.14
N SER A 85 3.20 -3.23 -4.72
CA SER A 85 4.13 -4.22 -5.24
C SER A 85 3.84 -5.60 -4.64
N LEU A 86 3.97 -6.63 -5.47
CA LEU A 86 3.79 -8.04 -5.06
C LEU A 86 4.92 -8.89 -5.65
N GLY A 87 5.61 -9.61 -4.79
CA GLY A 87 6.74 -10.45 -5.18
C GLY A 87 7.41 -11.09 -3.97
N TYR A 88 8.67 -11.48 -4.14
CA TYR A 88 9.50 -11.97 -3.05
C TYR A 88 10.36 -10.82 -2.51
N ALA A 89 10.43 -10.69 -1.17
CA ALA A 89 11.29 -9.68 -0.57
C ALA A 89 12.76 -10.00 -0.85
N ASP A 90 13.52 -8.94 -1.19
CA ASP A 90 14.97 -9.02 -1.27
C ASP A 90 15.55 -9.09 0.17
N PRO A 91 16.20 -10.19 0.59
CA PRO A 91 16.73 -10.31 1.95
C PRO A 91 17.90 -9.37 2.22
N ASP A 92 18.57 -8.89 1.18
CA ASP A 92 19.74 -8.01 1.28
C ASP A 92 19.37 -6.51 1.26
N ALA A 93 18.10 -6.20 0.98
CA ALA A 93 17.63 -4.82 1.01
C ALA A 93 17.54 -4.30 2.44
N ILE A 94 18.28 -3.22 2.72
CA ILE A 94 18.35 -2.64 4.07
C ILE A 94 16.97 -2.19 4.59
N GLU A 95 16.07 -1.79 3.71
CA GLU A 95 14.70 -1.38 4.05
C GLU A 95 13.90 -2.53 4.67
N ASN A 96 14.21 -3.77 4.31
CA ASN A 96 13.53 -4.97 4.83
C ASN A 96 14.04 -5.39 6.21
N SER A 97 15.17 -4.84 6.67
CA SER A 97 15.69 -5.07 8.02
C SER A 97 15.07 -4.17 9.09
N LEU A 98 14.28 -3.16 8.68
CA LEU A 98 13.65 -2.23 9.60
C LEU A 98 12.52 -2.91 10.39
N ILE A 99 12.72 -3.03 11.70
CA ILE A 99 11.69 -3.48 12.64
C ILE A 99 11.18 -2.26 13.38
N THR A 100 9.91 -1.93 13.17
CA THR A 100 9.26 -0.82 13.88
C THR A 100 8.68 -1.29 15.20
N GLU A 101 8.90 -0.48 16.25
CA GLU A 101 8.28 -0.71 17.55
C GLU A 101 6.74 -0.57 17.49
N ARG A 102 6.07 -1.19 18.43
CA ARG A 102 4.63 -1.06 18.62
C ARG A 102 4.36 -0.45 19.99
N GLU A 103 3.46 0.53 20.01
CA GLU A 103 3.00 1.11 21.26
C GLU A 103 2.29 0.05 22.12
N PRO A 104 2.56 0.04 23.44
CA PRO A 104 1.78 -0.79 24.38
C PRO A 104 0.30 -0.42 24.33
N VAL A 105 -0.57 -1.42 24.51
CA VAL A 105 -2.03 -1.20 24.43
C VAL A 105 -2.50 -0.11 25.37
N ASP A 106 -1.96 -0.05 26.57
CA ASP A 106 -2.33 0.93 27.61
C ASP A 106 -1.95 2.37 27.24
N SER A 107 -1.05 2.59 26.27
CA SER A 107 -0.66 3.93 25.83
C SER A 107 -1.70 4.62 24.93
N PHE A 108 -2.54 3.84 24.25
CA PHE A 108 -3.54 4.36 23.30
C PHE A 108 -4.97 3.88 23.56
N THR A 109 -5.18 3.04 24.58
CA THR A 109 -6.50 2.46 24.92
C THR A 109 -6.90 2.88 26.33
N ARG A 110 -8.17 3.26 26.48
CA ARG A 110 -8.78 3.48 27.79
C ARG A 110 -9.88 2.47 28.00
N PHE A 111 -9.72 1.60 29.01
CA PHE A 111 -10.78 0.71 29.45
C PHE A 111 -11.72 1.48 30.40
N ILE A 112 -13.02 1.37 30.17
CA ILE A 112 -14.05 2.00 30.99
C ILE A 112 -14.84 0.85 31.61
N ASP A 113 -14.59 0.61 32.90
CA ASP A 113 -15.36 -0.35 33.68
C ASP A 113 -16.63 0.34 34.19
N SER A 114 -17.77 -0.33 34.04
CA SER A 114 -19.08 0.14 34.52
C SER A 114 -19.36 -0.27 35.96
#